data_c15923d4b4ba295f34885571462c1970
#
_entry.id   c15923d4b4ba295f34885571462c1970
#
_cell.length_a   1.000
_cell.length_b   1.000
_cell.length_c   1.000
_cell.angle_alpha   90.00
_cell.angle_beta   90.00
_cell.angle_gamma   90.00
#
_symmetry.space_group_name_H-M   'P 1'
#
loop_
_entity.id
_entity.type
_entity.pdbx_description
1 polymer ?
#
loop_
_entity_poly.entity_id
_entity_poly.type
_entity_poly.pdbx_seq_one_letter_code
_entity_poly.pdbx_strand_id
1 'polypeptide(L)'
;MAGQTGNIQVKNVSKVYPNGTIGLDNINLDIKSGEFVVIVGLSGAGKSTLLRAINRLHDITDGEILLDGADITKAKGKQLRVLRRNIAMIFQNFDLVKRASVARNVLAGRVGYYSTFKSTFNLFSKADKQKAAENLNKVNMLDKYYTRADELSGGQQQRVAIARAMMQSPTVVLADEPIASLDPKTTKMVMDDLQRLNQEGMTVIVNLHSVPLAMEYATRIIGLRAGKLVYDKPIAEVSENDFDGIYAEARDKE
;
A
#
# COMPACT_ATOMS: atom_id res chain seq x y z
N MET A 1 -14.55 -11.05 19.24
CA MET A 1 -14.15 -10.57 17.90
C MET A 1 -12.95 -11.38 17.51
N ALA A 2 -13.02 -12.22 16.48
CA ALA A 2 -11.85 -12.90 15.93
C ALA A 2 -10.88 -11.78 15.49
N GLY A 3 -9.64 -11.83 16.00
CA GLY A 3 -8.66 -10.77 15.78
C GLY A 3 -8.49 -10.48 14.30
N GLN A 4 -8.47 -9.19 13.96
CA GLN A 4 -7.99 -8.76 12.65
C GLN A 4 -6.58 -9.34 12.52
N THR A 5 -6.42 -10.25 11.58
CA THR A 5 -5.11 -10.74 11.15
C THR A 5 -4.62 -9.82 10.04
N GLY A 6 -3.55 -10.08 9.41
CA GLY A 6 -2.92 -9.22 8.40
C GLY A 6 -1.46 -9.62 8.28
N ASN A 7 -1.19 -10.91 8.60
CA ASN A 7 0.14 -11.49 8.44
C ASN A 7 0.42 -11.73 6.95
N ILE A 8 1.61 -11.36 6.52
CA ILE A 8 2.08 -11.63 5.16
C ILE A 8 3.36 -12.46 5.24
N GLN A 9 3.37 -13.61 4.57
CA GLN A 9 4.57 -14.41 4.39
C GLN A 9 4.94 -14.44 2.91
N VAL A 10 6.16 -14.04 2.63
CA VAL A 10 6.77 -14.07 1.30
C VAL A 10 7.87 -15.13 1.34
N LYS A 11 7.76 -16.20 0.53
CA LYS A 11 8.66 -17.34 0.58
C LYS A 11 9.29 -17.60 -0.79
N ASN A 12 10.60 -17.43 -0.86
CA ASN A 12 11.44 -17.63 -2.06
C ASN A 12 10.88 -16.93 -3.30
N VAL A 13 10.32 -15.72 -3.12
CA VAL A 13 9.63 -15.01 -4.19
C VAL A 13 10.62 -14.37 -5.15
N SER A 14 10.49 -14.74 -6.43
CA SER A 14 11.23 -14.16 -7.55
C SER A 14 10.28 -13.61 -8.59
N LYS A 15 10.69 -12.49 -9.22
CA LYS A 15 10.00 -11.88 -10.34
C LYS A 15 10.97 -11.51 -11.44
N VAL A 16 10.85 -12.20 -12.57
CA VAL A 16 11.56 -11.87 -13.81
C VAL A 16 10.52 -11.34 -14.80
N TYR A 17 10.78 -10.19 -15.39
CA TYR A 17 9.93 -9.59 -16.42
C TYR A 17 10.23 -10.20 -17.80
N PRO A 18 9.32 -10.09 -18.80
CA PRO A 18 9.52 -10.67 -20.13
C PRO A 18 10.78 -10.17 -20.85
N ASN A 19 11.27 -8.99 -20.52
CA ASN A 19 12.51 -8.41 -21.06
C ASN A 19 13.79 -8.89 -20.36
N GLY A 20 13.68 -9.88 -19.45
CA GLY A 20 14.79 -10.42 -18.67
C GLY A 20 15.15 -9.60 -17.42
N THR A 21 14.52 -8.46 -17.17
CA THR A 21 14.80 -7.67 -15.95
C THR A 21 14.35 -8.42 -14.71
N ILE A 22 15.25 -8.56 -13.73
CA ILE A 22 14.95 -9.15 -12.43
C ILE A 22 14.37 -8.07 -11.53
N GLY A 23 13.09 -8.19 -11.19
CA GLY A 23 12.41 -7.28 -10.28
C GLY A 23 12.49 -7.70 -8.83
N LEU A 24 12.49 -9.03 -8.55
CA LEU A 24 12.71 -9.64 -7.24
C LEU A 24 13.54 -10.91 -7.42
N ASP A 25 14.45 -11.17 -6.49
CA ASP A 25 15.35 -12.32 -6.50
C ASP A 25 15.34 -12.97 -5.11
N ASN A 26 14.63 -14.10 -5.01
CA ASN A 26 14.56 -14.95 -3.83
C ASN A 26 14.22 -14.22 -2.52
N ILE A 27 13.18 -13.38 -2.54
CA ILE A 27 12.74 -12.63 -1.36
C ILE A 27 12.06 -13.56 -0.36
N ASN A 28 12.51 -13.45 0.90
CA ASN A 28 11.92 -14.13 2.05
C ASN A 28 11.61 -13.10 3.13
N LEU A 29 10.32 -12.95 3.51
CA LEU A 29 9.85 -12.00 4.51
C LEU A 29 8.68 -12.59 5.29
N ASP A 30 8.63 -12.29 6.59
CA ASP A 30 7.49 -12.59 7.47
C ASP A 30 7.07 -11.29 8.17
N ILE A 31 5.98 -10.67 7.69
CA ILE A 31 5.43 -9.41 8.23
C ILE A 31 4.28 -9.77 9.13
N LYS A 32 4.38 -9.35 10.40
CA LYS A 32 3.38 -9.65 11.42
C LYS A 32 2.22 -8.66 11.35
N SER A 33 1.06 -9.12 11.81
CA SER A 33 -0.12 -8.26 11.96
C SER A 33 0.18 -7.03 12.80
N GLY A 34 -0.24 -5.86 12.35
CA GLY A 34 -0.08 -4.60 13.05
C GLY A 34 1.31 -3.95 12.94
N GLU A 35 2.24 -4.53 12.18
CA GLU A 35 3.51 -3.84 11.87
C GLU A 35 3.28 -2.63 10.95
N PHE A 36 4.03 -1.55 11.18
CA PHE A 36 4.23 -0.46 10.23
C PHE A 36 5.60 -0.65 9.57
N VAL A 37 5.61 -1.28 8.40
CA VAL A 37 6.84 -1.62 7.67
C VAL A 37 7.15 -0.56 6.64
N VAL A 38 8.35 0.01 6.67
CA VAL A 38 8.84 0.88 5.61
C VAL A 38 9.88 0.15 4.76
N ILE A 39 9.65 0.15 3.44
CA ILE A 39 10.58 -0.40 2.47
C ILE A 39 11.38 0.74 1.85
N VAL A 40 12.71 0.68 2.00
CA VAL A 40 13.66 1.65 1.47
C VAL A 40 14.56 1.03 0.40
N GLY A 41 15.21 1.86 -0.41
CA GLY A 41 16.12 1.45 -1.47
C GLY A 41 16.07 2.38 -2.67
N LEU A 42 17.06 2.29 -3.55
CA LEU A 42 17.17 3.10 -4.76
C LEU A 42 15.97 2.91 -5.72
N SER A 43 15.83 3.83 -6.68
CA SER A 43 14.91 3.63 -7.80
C SER A 43 15.28 2.34 -8.55
N GLY A 44 14.28 1.52 -8.90
CA GLY A 44 14.52 0.22 -9.53
C GLY A 44 14.94 -0.90 -8.58
N ALA A 45 15.07 -0.68 -7.27
CA ALA A 45 15.47 -1.72 -6.30
C ALA A 45 14.46 -2.87 -6.13
N GLY A 46 13.24 -2.77 -6.68
CA GLY A 46 12.21 -3.80 -6.58
C GLY A 46 11.07 -3.48 -5.61
N LYS A 47 11.07 -2.31 -4.93
CA LYS A 47 10.08 -1.92 -3.92
C LYS A 47 8.63 -2.00 -4.42
N SER A 48 8.31 -1.31 -5.50
CA SER A 48 6.97 -1.33 -6.11
C SER A 48 6.61 -2.71 -6.66
N THR A 49 7.61 -3.47 -7.15
CA THR A 49 7.41 -4.85 -7.60
C THR A 49 6.96 -5.74 -6.45
N LEU A 50 7.59 -5.61 -5.26
CA LEU A 50 7.20 -6.38 -4.07
C LEU A 50 5.78 -6.05 -3.62
N LEU A 51 5.41 -4.77 -3.49
CA LEU A 51 4.05 -4.38 -3.11
C LEU A 51 3.00 -4.89 -4.11
N ARG A 52 3.29 -4.78 -5.42
CA ARG A 52 2.38 -5.26 -6.47
C ARG A 52 2.31 -6.78 -6.53
N ALA A 53 3.37 -7.49 -6.13
CA ALA A 53 3.35 -8.95 -5.98
C ALA A 53 2.48 -9.37 -4.79
N ILE A 54 2.59 -8.71 -3.63
CA ILE A 54 1.78 -8.97 -2.44
C ILE A 54 0.29 -8.81 -2.74
N ASN A 55 -0.11 -7.77 -3.49
CA ASN A 55 -1.52 -7.58 -3.90
C ASN A 55 -1.87 -8.38 -5.17
N ARG A 56 -0.94 -9.21 -5.68
CA ARG A 56 -1.14 -9.96 -6.92
C ARG A 56 -1.53 -9.10 -8.13
N LEU A 57 -1.09 -7.83 -8.18
CA LEU A 57 -1.18 -6.99 -9.39
C LEU A 57 -0.14 -7.41 -10.42
N HIS A 58 1.01 -7.92 -9.95
CA HIS A 58 2.00 -8.62 -10.76
C HIS A 58 2.05 -10.08 -10.32
N ASP A 59 2.00 -10.99 -11.28
CA ASP A 59 2.28 -12.40 -11.02
C ASP A 59 3.78 -12.58 -10.77
N ILE A 60 4.12 -13.37 -9.77
CA ILE A 60 5.50 -13.77 -9.49
C ILE A 60 5.95 -14.86 -10.48
N THR A 61 7.25 -15.04 -10.61
CA THR A 61 7.83 -16.09 -11.46
C THR A 61 8.03 -17.38 -10.68
N ASP A 62 8.43 -17.27 -9.40
CA ASP A 62 8.64 -18.40 -8.49
C ASP A 62 8.34 -18.01 -7.04
N GLY A 63 8.14 -19.00 -6.18
CA GLY A 63 7.84 -18.84 -4.76
C GLY A 63 6.35 -18.78 -4.44
N GLU A 64 6.02 -18.32 -3.23
CA GLU A 64 4.64 -18.17 -2.76
C GLU A 64 4.47 -16.96 -1.84
N ILE A 65 3.28 -16.36 -1.86
CA ILE A 65 2.88 -15.29 -0.94
C ILE A 65 1.61 -15.72 -0.22
N LEU A 66 1.65 -15.72 1.11
CA LEU A 66 0.52 -16.07 1.95
C LEU A 66 0.00 -14.83 2.67
N LEU A 67 -1.31 -14.67 2.68
CA LEU A 67 -2.04 -13.70 3.51
C LEU A 67 -2.83 -14.49 4.55
N ASP A 68 -2.51 -14.32 5.82
CA ASP A 68 -3.14 -15.07 6.92
C ASP A 68 -3.18 -16.59 6.68
N GLY A 69 -2.10 -17.14 6.12
CA GLY A 69 -1.95 -18.54 5.74
C GLY A 69 -2.62 -18.93 4.42
N ALA A 70 -3.40 -18.06 3.79
CA ALA A 70 -4.02 -18.33 2.48
C ALA A 70 -3.09 -17.93 1.33
N ASP A 71 -2.80 -18.86 0.43
CA ASP A 71 -1.92 -18.64 -0.74
C ASP A 71 -2.62 -17.73 -1.78
N ILE A 72 -2.17 -16.47 -1.86
CA ILE A 72 -2.68 -15.52 -2.84
C ILE A 72 -2.10 -15.78 -4.24
N THR A 73 -0.95 -16.42 -4.34
CA THR A 73 -0.28 -16.65 -5.63
C THR A 73 -1.01 -17.67 -6.49
N LYS A 74 -1.63 -18.68 -5.87
CA LYS A 74 -2.40 -19.73 -6.54
C LYS A 74 -3.89 -19.38 -6.67
N ALA A 75 -4.36 -18.39 -5.90
CA ALA A 75 -5.77 -17.99 -5.90
C ALA A 75 -6.22 -17.48 -7.27
N LYS A 76 -7.45 -17.83 -7.71
CA LYS A 76 -8.04 -17.40 -8.98
C LYS A 76 -9.49 -16.95 -8.80
N GLY A 77 -9.98 -16.16 -9.74
CA GLY A 77 -11.38 -15.78 -9.83
C GLY A 77 -11.97 -15.23 -8.52
N LYS A 78 -13.00 -15.86 -8.00
CA LYS A 78 -13.71 -15.44 -6.78
C LYS A 78 -12.81 -15.48 -5.54
N GLN A 79 -11.94 -16.49 -5.41
CA GLN A 79 -11.03 -16.63 -4.28
C GLN A 79 -10.03 -15.45 -4.22
N LEU A 80 -9.37 -15.15 -5.35
CA LEU A 80 -8.46 -14.00 -5.44
C LEU A 80 -9.17 -12.67 -5.12
N ARG A 81 -10.40 -12.50 -5.62
CA ARG A 81 -11.22 -11.32 -5.32
C ARG A 81 -11.50 -11.17 -3.83
N VAL A 82 -11.77 -12.28 -3.12
CA VAL A 82 -11.99 -12.28 -1.67
C VAL A 82 -10.70 -11.92 -0.93
N LEU A 83 -9.55 -12.52 -1.27
CA LEU A 83 -8.27 -12.20 -0.64
C LEU A 83 -7.88 -10.73 -0.85
N ARG A 84 -8.06 -10.20 -2.08
CA ARG A 84 -7.78 -8.79 -2.38
C ARG A 84 -8.66 -7.78 -1.63
N ARG A 85 -9.80 -8.17 -1.07
CA ARG A 85 -10.59 -7.28 -0.21
C ARG A 85 -9.85 -6.94 1.09
N ASN A 86 -9.00 -7.85 1.55
CA ASN A 86 -8.22 -7.67 2.77
C ASN A 86 -6.94 -6.85 2.55
N ILE A 87 -6.57 -6.59 1.29
CA ILE A 87 -5.37 -5.81 0.93
C ILE A 87 -5.80 -4.56 0.17
N ALA A 88 -5.69 -3.40 0.79
CA ALA A 88 -5.88 -2.14 0.08
C ALA A 88 -4.56 -1.64 -0.50
N MET A 89 -4.63 -0.98 -1.67
CA MET A 89 -3.47 -0.40 -2.33
C MET A 89 -3.67 1.10 -2.54
N ILE A 90 -2.68 1.88 -2.11
CA ILE A 90 -2.57 3.31 -2.33
C ILE A 90 -1.42 3.52 -3.32
N PHE A 91 -1.70 4.15 -4.46
CA PHE A 91 -0.75 4.33 -5.55
C PHE A 91 -0.16 5.73 -5.55
N GLN A 92 1.04 5.87 -6.09
CA GLN A 92 1.76 7.13 -6.26
C GLN A 92 0.94 8.18 -7.04
N ASN A 93 0.24 7.77 -8.09
CA ASN A 93 -0.55 8.66 -8.95
C ASN A 93 -2.02 8.81 -8.52
N PHE A 94 -2.34 8.48 -7.26
CA PHE A 94 -3.68 8.52 -6.65
C PHE A 94 -4.72 7.62 -7.33
N ASP A 95 -4.64 7.40 -8.64
CA ASP A 95 -5.54 6.60 -9.49
C ASP A 95 -7.03 6.91 -9.26
N LEU A 96 -7.35 8.21 -9.14
CA LEU A 96 -8.72 8.68 -9.05
C LEU A 96 -9.32 8.88 -10.43
N VAL A 97 -10.60 8.59 -10.56
CA VAL A 97 -11.38 8.93 -11.74
C VAL A 97 -11.61 10.45 -11.73
N LYS A 98 -10.82 11.19 -12.52
CA LYS A 98 -10.70 12.66 -12.48
C LYS A 98 -12.05 13.38 -12.54
N ARG A 99 -12.93 13.01 -13.50
CA ARG A 99 -14.24 13.63 -13.70
C ARG A 99 -15.34 13.14 -12.77
N ALA A 100 -15.05 12.17 -11.89
CA ALA A 100 -16.01 11.70 -10.89
C ALA A 100 -15.87 12.49 -9.59
N SER A 101 -16.96 12.53 -8.81
CA SER A 101 -16.92 13.14 -7.48
C SER A 101 -16.02 12.35 -6.51
N VAL A 102 -15.57 13.01 -5.45
CA VAL A 102 -14.84 12.41 -4.33
C VAL A 102 -15.62 11.22 -3.76
N ALA A 103 -16.90 11.38 -3.48
CA ALA A 103 -17.75 10.30 -2.99
C ALA A 103 -17.76 9.08 -3.91
N ARG A 104 -17.85 9.29 -5.21
CA ARG A 104 -17.85 8.20 -6.20
C ARG A 104 -16.52 7.48 -6.27
N ASN A 105 -15.41 8.21 -6.17
CA ASN A 105 -14.07 7.64 -6.07
C ASN A 105 -13.92 6.77 -4.81
N VAL A 106 -14.38 7.26 -3.66
CA VAL A 106 -14.31 6.50 -2.39
C VAL A 106 -15.19 5.25 -2.47
N LEU A 107 -16.44 5.37 -2.94
CA LEU A 107 -17.36 4.24 -3.11
C LEU A 107 -16.81 3.15 -4.04
N ALA A 108 -15.95 3.50 -5.01
CA ALA A 108 -15.31 2.52 -5.89
C ALA A 108 -14.47 1.48 -5.10
N GLY A 109 -13.96 1.81 -3.90
CA GLY A 109 -13.32 0.85 -3.01
C GLY A 109 -14.22 -0.33 -2.59
N ARG A 110 -15.56 -0.21 -2.69
CA ARG A 110 -16.53 -1.29 -2.40
C ARG A 110 -16.85 -2.20 -3.59
N VAL A 111 -16.36 -1.89 -4.79
CA VAL A 111 -16.66 -2.66 -6.03
C VAL A 111 -16.38 -4.16 -5.85
N GLY A 112 -15.33 -4.52 -5.10
CA GLY A 112 -15.00 -5.90 -4.77
C GLY A 112 -16.12 -6.69 -4.10
N TYR A 113 -17.09 -6.04 -3.46
CA TYR A 113 -18.19 -6.66 -2.70
C TYR A 113 -19.48 -6.80 -3.49
N TYR A 114 -19.57 -6.20 -4.66
CA TYR A 114 -20.77 -6.17 -5.49
C TYR A 114 -20.62 -7.05 -6.73
N SER A 115 -21.75 -7.47 -7.30
CA SER A 115 -21.77 -8.07 -8.64
C SER A 115 -21.41 -7.02 -9.69
N THR A 116 -20.90 -7.48 -10.84
CA THR A 116 -20.54 -6.59 -11.97
C THR A 116 -21.68 -5.65 -12.34
N PHE A 117 -22.91 -6.15 -12.41
CA PHE A 117 -24.09 -5.35 -12.72
C PHE A 117 -24.29 -4.18 -11.73
N LYS A 118 -24.32 -4.47 -10.42
CA LYS A 118 -24.49 -3.44 -9.38
C LYS A 118 -23.35 -2.41 -9.38
N SER A 119 -22.12 -2.88 -9.63
CA SER A 119 -20.93 -2.00 -9.70
C SER A 119 -20.99 -1.06 -10.89
N THR A 120 -21.37 -1.56 -12.07
CA THR A 120 -21.46 -0.77 -13.30
C THR A 120 -22.49 0.36 -13.18
N PHE A 121 -23.64 0.08 -12.56
CA PHE A 121 -24.70 1.08 -12.35
C PHE A 121 -24.55 1.88 -11.05
N ASN A 122 -23.43 1.74 -10.33
CA ASN A 122 -23.15 2.44 -9.05
C ASN A 122 -24.26 2.27 -8.00
N LEU A 123 -24.85 1.09 -7.93
CA LEU A 123 -25.93 0.76 -6.99
C LEU A 123 -25.35 0.41 -5.61
N PHE A 124 -24.75 1.40 -4.94
CA PHE A 124 -24.22 1.25 -3.59
C PHE A 124 -25.31 1.42 -2.54
N SER A 125 -25.22 0.64 -1.45
CA SER A 125 -26.17 0.70 -0.34
C SER A 125 -26.09 2.04 0.41
N LYS A 126 -27.15 2.36 1.19
CA LYS A 126 -27.13 3.51 2.10
C LYS A 126 -25.99 3.40 3.12
N ALA A 127 -25.73 2.19 3.64
CA ALA A 127 -24.64 1.91 4.57
C ALA A 127 -23.26 2.19 3.93
N ASP A 128 -23.04 1.84 2.65
CA ASP A 128 -21.77 2.16 2.00
C ASP A 128 -21.60 3.67 1.77
N LYS A 129 -22.66 4.39 1.47
CA LYS A 129 -22.62 5.86 1.34
C LYS A 129 -22.30 6.53 2.66
N GLN A 130 -22.87 6.04 3.76
CA GLN A 130 -22.56 6.50 5.10
C GLN A 130 -21.08 6.19 5.45
N LYS A 131 -20.60 4.97 5.21
CA LYS A 131 -19.21 4.57 5.42
C LYS A 131 -18.24 5.42 4.58
N ALA A 132 -18.61 5.78 3.34
CA ALA A 132 -17.79 6.67 2.51
C ALA A 132 -17.67 8.06 3.16
N ALA A 133 -18.77 8.63 3.69
CA ALA A 133 -18.73 9.89 4.42
C ALA A 133 -17.88 9.81 5.69
N GLU A 134 -18.01 8.74 6.47
CA GLU A 134 -17.20 8.48 7.66
C GLU A 134 -15.69 8.40 7.32
N ASN A 135 -15.32 7.64 6.28
CA ASN A 135 -13.93 7.54 5.85
C ASN A 135 -13.38 8.87 5.33
N LEU A 136 -14.19 9.66 4.61
CA LEU A 136 -13.80 11.01 4.18
C LEU A 136 -13.62 11.95 5.38
N ASN A 137 -14.45 11.82 6.41
CA ASN A 137 -14.31 12.59 7.64
C ASN A 137 -13.00 12.27 8.37
N LYS A 138 -12.60 10.99 8.43
CA LYS A 138 -11.33 10.55 9.04
C LYS A 138 -10.10 11.22 8.43
N VAL A 139 -10.14 11.53 7.12
CA VAL A 139 -9.06 12.20 6.39
C VAL A 139 -9.34 13.68 6.13
N ASN A 140 -10.28 14.30 6.85
CA ASN A 140 -10.67 15.72 6.72
C ASN A 140 -11.01 16.14 5.28
N MET A 141 -11.80 15.31 4.58
CA MET A 141 -12.23 15.54 3.19
C MET A 141 -13.75 15.46 3.01
N LEU A 142 -14.52 15.46 4.11
CA LEU A 142 -15.97 15.35 4.04
C LEU A 142 -16.64 16.55 3.34
N ASP A 143 -16.09 17.75 3.52
CA ASP A 143 -16.54 18.99 2.88
C ASP A 143 -16.43 18.93 1.34
N LYS A 144 -15.56 18.06 0.81
CA LYS A 144 -15.33 17.83 -0.62
C LYS A 144 -16.14 16.67 -1.20
N TYR A 145 -17.11 16.11 -0.45
CA TYR A 145 -17.86 14.91 -0.83
C TYR A 145 -18.40 14.95 -2.28
N TYR A 146 -18.94 16.10 -2.72
CA TYR A 146 -19.51 16.29 -4.05
C TYR A 146 -18.54 16.92 -5.06
N THR A 147 -17.37 17.40 -4.62
CA THR A 147 -16.34 18.01 -5.47
C THR A 147 -15.77 16.97 -6.43
N ARG A 148 -15.41 17.37 -7.64
CA ARG A 148 -14.75 16.49 -8.61
C ARG A 148 -13.29 16.26 -8.21
N ALA A 149 -12.77 15.07 -8.50
CA ALA A 149 -11.39 14.72 -8.12
C ALA A 149 -10.32 15.56 -8.84
N ASP A 150 -10.60 16.05 -10.06
CA ASP A 150 -9.69 16.91 -10.83
C ASP A 150 -9.62 18.37 -10.31
N GLU A 151 -10.52 18.75 -9.41
CA GLU A 151 -10.52 20.07 -8.75
C GLU A 151 -9.72 20.09 -7.44
N LEU A 152 -9.18 18.92 -7.03
CA LEU A 152 -8.45 18.76 -5.78
C LEU A 152 -6.94 18.97 -5.97
N SER A 153 -6.27 19.50 -4.93
CA SER A 153 -4.81 19.49 -4.85
C SER A 153 -4.27 18.05 -4.75
N GLY A 154 -2.99 17.82 -5.07
CA GLY A 154 -2.37 16.51 -4.99
C GLY A 154 -2.52 15.85 -3.63
N GLY A 155 -2.29 16.58 -2.54
CA GLY A 155 -2.48 16.05 -1.19
C GLY A 155 -3.93 15.75 -0.83
N GLN A 156 -4.88 16.53 -1.36
CA GLN A 156 -6.31 16.22 -1.22
C GLN A 156 -6.68 14.94 -1.99
N GLN A 157 -6.16 14.78 -3.20
CA GLN A 157 -6.35 13.55 -4.00
C GLN A 157 -5.78 12.33 -3.27
N GLN A 158 -4.61 12.45 -2.65
CA GLN A 158 -4.00 11.37 -1.87
C GLN A 158 -4.86 10.97 -0.67
N ARG A 159 -5.39 11.93 0.09
CA ARG A 159 -6.30 11.63 1.20
C ARG A 159 -7.60 10.98 0.73
N VAL A 160 -8.14 11.36 -0.41
CA VAL A 160 -9.28 10.67 -1.04
C VAL A 160 -8.90 9.23 -1.43
N ALA A 161 -7.68 8.98 -1.92
CA ALA A 161 -7.19 7.63 -2.22
C ALA A 161 -7.08 6.77 -0.95
N ILE A 162 -6.65 7.35 0.19
CA ILE A 162 -6.66 6.69 1.50
C ILE A 162 -8.10 6.36 1.92
N ALA A 163 -9.04 7.30 1.85
CA ALA A 163 -10.45 7.05 2.16
C ALA A 163 -11.05 5.94 1.29
N ARG A 164 -10.68 5.87 -0.01
CA ARG A 164 -11.06 4.79 -0.92
C ARG A 164 -10.50 3.44 -0.47
N ALA A 165 -9.24 3.40 -0.05
CA ALA A 165 -8.60 2.18 0.48
C ALA A 165 -9.35 1.65 1.71
N MET A 166 -9.73 2.53 2.64
CA MET A 166 -10.49 2.18 3.85
C MET A 166 -11.89 1.61 3.56
N MET A 167 -12.48 1.90 2.40
CA MET A 167 -13.78 1.32 2.01
C MET A 167 -13.76 -0.21 1.89
N GLN A 168 -12.60 -0.81 1.64
CA GLN A 168 -12.46 -2.26 1.59
C GLN A 168 -12.57 -2.92 2.97
N SER A 169 -12.43 -2.18 4.09
CA SER A 169 -12.18 -2.72 5.43
C SER A 169 -10.98 -3.68 5.43
N PRO A 170 -9.83 -3.23 4.96
CA PRO A 170 -8.67 -4.09 4.79
C PRO A 170 -8.04 -4.45 6.13
N THR A 171 -7.29 -5.56 6.17
CA THR A 171 -6.36 -5.89 7.26
C THR A 171 -4.93 -5.44 6.94
N VAL A 172 -4.64 -5.23 5.65
CA VAL A 172 -3.34 -4.79 5.14
C VAL A 172 -3.51 -3.58 4.23
N VAL A 173 -2.70 -2.55 4.43
CA VAL A 173 -2.59 -1.38 3.56
C VAL A 173 -1.20 -1.33 2.95
N LEU A 174 -1.13 -1.34 1.64
CA LEU A 174 0.08 -1.17 0.85
C LEU A 174 0.10 0.23 0.27
N ALA A 175 1.19 0.98 0.44
CA ALA A 175 1.32 2.34 -0.09
C ALA A 175 2.61 2.46 -0.93
N ASP A 176 2.45 2.61 -2.23
CA ASP A 176 3.55 2.72 -3.20
C ASP A 176 3.89 4.20 -3.42
N GLU A 177 4.92 4.69 -2.73
CA GLU A 177 5.39 6.09 -2.76
C GLU A 177 4.25 7.12 -2.52
N PRO A 178 3.50 7.01 -1.41
CA PRO A 178 2.25 7.78 -1.22
C PRO A 178 2.45 9.28 -1.03
N ILE A 179 3.69 9.73 -0.86
CA ILE A 179 4.05 11.13 -0.57
C ILE A 179 4.88 11.77 -1.70
N ALA A 180 5.09 11.04 -2.81
CA ALA A 180 5.85 11.58 -3.93
C ALA A 180 5.23 12.89 -4.45
N SER A 181 6.07 13.91 -4.62
CA SER A 181 5.67 15.23 -5.14
C SER A 181 4.69 16.03 -4.24
N LEU A 182 4.60 15.71 -2.95
CA LEU A 182 3.84 16.49 -1.96
C LEU A 182 4.76 17.45 -1.19
N ASP A 183 4.19 18.57 -0.76
CA ASP A 183 4.88 19.49 0.14
C ASP A 183 5.06 18.88 1.55
N PRO A 184 6.00 19.38 2.39
CA PRO A 184 6.29 18.80 3.69
C PRO A 184 5.09 18.72 4.64
N LYS A 185 4.22 19.72 4.63
CA LYS A 185 3.02 19.75 5.48
C LYS A 185 2.03 18.67 5.07
N THR A 186 1.79 18.54 3.77
CA THR A 186 0.90 17.52 3.22
C THR A 186 1.49 16.11 3.39
N THR A 187 2.82 15.96 3.22
CA THR A 187 3.54 14.71 3.50
C THR A 187 3.27 14.24 4.91
N LYS A 188 3.45 15.11 5.92
CA LYS A 188 3.16 14.77 7.30
C LYS A 188 1.72 14.33 7.50
N MET A 189 0.75 15.06 6.94
CA MET A 189 -0.68 14.71 7.06
C MET A 189 -0.98 13.31 6.49
N VAL A 190 -0.40 12.96 5.33
CA VAL A 190 -0.58 11.64 4.70
C VAL A 190 0.05 10.54 5.55
N MET A 191 1.25 10.76 6.08
CA MET A 191 1.92 9.78 6.94
C MET A 191 1.19 9.60 8.28
N ASP A 192 0.68 10.68 8.88
CA ASP A 192 -0.14 10.62 10.09
C ASP A 192 -1.47 9.85 9.83
N ASP A 193 -2.08 10.01 8.66
CA ASP A 193 -3.27 9.23 8.27
C ASP A 193 -2.94 7.72 8.16
N LEU A 194 -1.79 7.35 7.56
CA LEU A 194 -1.33 5.95 7.49
C LEU A 194 -0.99 5.39 8.88
N GLN A 195 -0.36 6.19 9.74
CA GLN A 195 -0.05 5.79 11.12
C GLN A 195 -1.33 5.54 11.92
N ARG A 196 -2.37 6.35 11.73
CA ARG A 196 -3.68 6.14 12.36
C ARG A 196 -4.30 4.81 11.93
N LEU A 197 -4.22 4.43 10.64
CA LEU A 197 -4.68 3.13 10.16
C LEU A 197 -3.94 1.98 10.85
N ASN A 198 -2.63 2.12 11.06
CA ASN A 198 -1.85 1.13 11.80
C ASN A 198 -2.28 1.04 13.27
N GLN A 199 -2.51 2.18 13.93
CA GLN A 199 -3.02 2.23 15.32
C GLN A 199 -4.43 1.63 15.44
N GLU A 200 -5.24 1.65 14.36
CA GLU A 200 -6.52 0.93 14.26
C GLU A 200 -6.34 -0.59 14.08
N GLY A 201 -5.09 -1.10 14.08
CA GLY A 201 -4.74 -2.52 14.02
C GLY A 201 -4.42 -3.06 12.63
N MET A 202 -4.36 -2.23 11.60
CA MET A 202 -3.99 -2.65 10.24
C MET A 202 -2.47 -2.82 10.12
N THR A 203 -2.04 -3.81 9.35
CA THR A 203 -0.65 -3.91 8.89
C THR A 203 -0.45 -2.89 7.76
N VAL A 204 0.56 -2.03 7.89
CA VAL A 204 0.85 -0.99 6.89
C VAL A 204 2.23 -1.22 6.30
N ILE A 205 2.34 -1.25 4.98
CA ILE A 205 3.61 -1.41 4.26
C ILE A 205 3.75 -0.25 3.28
N VAL A 206 4.78 0.55 3.46
CA VAL A 206 4.98 1.79 2.70
C VAL A 206 6.35 1.80 2.01
N ASN A 207 6.38 2.10 0.72
CA ASN A 207 7.63 2.43 0.03
C ASN A 207 7.95 3.90 0.26
N LEU A 208 9.14 4.19 0.79
CA LEU A 208 9.66 5.55 0.97
C LEU A 208 11.07 5.68 0.41
N HIS A 209 11.43 6.91 0.00
CA HIS A 209 12.80 7.30 -0.33
C HIS A 209 13.47 8.08 0.82
N SER A 210 12.68 8.60 1.76
CA SER A 210 13.16 9.44 2.86
C SER A 210 13.49 8.60 4.09
N VAL A 211 14.77 8.52 4.42
CA VAL A 211 15.25 7.87 5.64
C VAL A 211 14.70 8.53 6.91
N PRO A 212 14.67 9.87 7.05
CA PRO A 212 14.09 10.50 8.22
C PRO A 212 12.63 10.12 8.47
N LEU A 213 11.79 10.08 7.41
CA LEU A 213 10.40 9.65 7.55
C LEU A 213 10.29 8.15 7.87
N ALA A 214 11.18 7.31 7.30
CA ALA A 214 11.23 5.91 7.67
C ALA A 214 11.51 5.72 9.17
N MET A 215 12.47 6.48 9.71
CA MET A 215 12.82 6.45 11.14
C MET A 215 11.70 6.97 12.04
N GLU A 216 10.93 7.96 11.58
CA GLU A 216 9.83 8.57 12.36
C GLU A 216 8.61 7.65 12.49
N TYR A 217 8.25 6.92 11.42
CA TYR A 217 6.96 6.21 11.37
C TYR A 217 7.06 4.68 11.45
N ALA A 218 8.21 4.08 11.07
CA ALA A 218 8.32 2.64 10.99
C ALA A 218 8.37 1.96 12.35
N THR A 219 7.79 0.77 12.45
CA THR A 219 8.13 -0.22 13.49
C THR A 219 9.24 -1.15 13.03
N ARG A 220 9.42 -1.30 11.70
CA ARG A 220 10.44 -2.14 11.06
C ARG A 220 10.82 -1.57 9.70
N ILE A 221 12.11 -1.61 9.39
CA ILE A 221 12.65 -1.13 8.11
C ILE A 221 13.21 -2.30 7.32
N ILE A 222 12.82 -2.36 6.05
CA ILE A 222 13.28 -3.33 5.06
C ILE A 222 14.03 -2.58 3.95
N GLY A 223 15.25 -3.02 3.64
CA GLY A 223 16.06 -2.49 2.55
C GLY A 223 16.11 -3.43 1.36
N LEU A 224 15.75 -2.93 0.17
CA LEU A 224 15.90 -3.64 -1.09
C LEU A 224 17.00 -3.01 -1.95
N ARG A 225 17.80 -3.88 -2.61
CA ARG A 225 18.80 -3.49 -3.61
C ARG A 225 18.85 -4.52 -4.74
N ALA A 226 18.67 -4.06 -5.98
CA ALA A 226 18.70 -4.90 -7.19
C ALA A 226 17.80 -6.16 -7.08
N GLY A 227 16.60 -6.01 -6.54
CA GLY A 227 15.64 -7.10 -6.36
C GLY A 227 15.89 -7.99 -5.15
N LYS A 228 16.93 -7.75 -4.35
CA LYS A 228 17.30 -8.57 -3.17
C LYS A 228 16.97 -7.86 -1.88
N LEU A 229 16.63 -8.64 -0.85
CA LEU A 229 16.55 -8.20 0.53
C LEU A 229 17.96 -8.07 1.07
N VAL A 230 18.39 -6.83 1.40
CA VAL A 230 19.74 -6.55 1.92
C VAL A 230 19.72 -6.07 3.36
N TYR A 231 18.53 -5.71 3.87
CA TYR A 231 18.36 -5.19 5.21
C TYR A 231 16.96 -5.50 5.74
N ASP A 232 16.87 -5.89 7.01
CA ASP A 232 15.59 -6.18 7.67
C ASP A 232 15.79 -6.11 9.20
N LYS A 233 15.34 -5.00 9.83
CA LYS A 233 15.46 -4.79 11.28
C LYS A 233 14.27 -4.08 11.88
N PRO A 234 13.91 -4.40 13.15
CA PRO A 234 13.03 -3.57 13.97
C PRO A 234 13.63 -2.17 14.15
N ILE A 235 12.79 -1.14 14.23
CA ILE A 235 13.25 0.26 14.34
C ILE A 235 14.20 0.49 15.54
N ALA A 236 14.00 -0.23 16.63
CA ALA A 236 14.85 -0.12 17.82
C ALA A 236 16.32 -0.53 17.60
N GLU A 237 16.60 -1.29 16.52
CA GLU A 237 17.93 -1.79 16.17
C GLU A 237 18.54 -1.05 14.97
N VAL A 238 17.84 -0.04 14.44
CA VAL A 238 18.26 0.71 13.26
C VAL A 238 19.20 1.84 13.67
N SER A 239 20.31 1.97 12.94
CA SER A 239 21.25 3.10 13.04
C SER A 239 21.35 3.85 11.70
N GLU A 240 21.78 5.11 11.73
CA GLU A 240 21.98 5.90 10.50
C GLU A 240 23.00 5.25 9.55
N ASN A 241 24.02 4.59 10.08
CA ASN A 241 25.04 3.90 9.28
C ASN A 241 24.51 2.69 8.51
N ASP A 242 23.38 2.10 8.94
CA ASP A 242 22.77 0.96 8.26
C ASP A 242 22.31 1.30 6.84
N PHE A 243 21.97 2.56 6.59
CA PHE A 243 21.50 3.02 5.28
C PHE A 243 22.63 3.15 4.25
N ASP A 244 23.88 3.30 4.66
CA ASP A 244 25.02 3.38 3.75
C ASP A 244 25.12 2.13 2.86
N GLY A 245 24.89 0.95 3.40
CA GLY A 245 24.88 -0.30 2.63
C GLY A 245 23.71 -0.42 1.64
N ILE A 246 22.57 0.21 1.93
CA ILE A 246 21.39 0.19 1.07
C ILE A 246 21.58 1.13 -0.14
N TYR A 247 22.30 2.26 0.07
CA TYR A 247 22.48 3.33 -0.92
C TYR A 247 23.91 3.41 -1.51
N ALA A 248 24.81 2.45 -1.23
CA ALA A 248 26.25 2.48 -1.57
C ALA A 248 26.53 2.74 -3.07
N GLU A 249 25.73 2.17 -3.99
CA GLU A 249 25.94 2.35 -5.44
C GLU A 249 25.58 3.76 -5.97
N ALA A 250 24.87 4.59 -5.18
CA ALA A 250 24.56 5.96 -5.59
C ALA A 250 25.74 6.91 -5.37
N ARG A 251 26.66 6.60 -4.46
CA ARG A 251 27.83 7.44 -4.15
C ARG A 251 28.99 7.27 -5.14
N ASP A 252 29.05 6.12 -5.84
CA ASP A 252 30.13 5.85 -6.82
C ASP A 252 29.85 6.45 -8.21
N LYS A 253 28.75 7.21 -8.39
CA LYS A 253 28.34 7.82 -9.68
C LYS A 253 28.24 9.34 -9.65
N GLU A 254 28.61 10.00 -8.54
CA GLU A 254 28.82 11.44 -8.42
C GLU A 254 30.33 11.76 -8.41
#